data_c0398a31bfb0112fa6b32f429bdad497
#
_entry.id   c0398a31bfb0112fa6b32f429bdad497
#
_cell.length_a   1.000
_cell.length_b   1.000
_cell.length_c   1.000
_cell.angle_alpha   90.00
_cell.angle_beta   90.00
_cell.angle_gamma   90.00
#
_symmetry.space_group_name_H-M   'P 1'
#
loop_
_entity.id
_entity.type
_entity.pdbx_description
1 polymer ?
#
loop_
_entity_poly.entity_id
_entity_poly.type
_entity_poly.pdbx_seq_one_letter_code
_entity_poly.pdbx_strand_id
1 'polypeptide(L)' 'IEARRKAVEDDFIKVIDKAKSIGMNDTEIIEIVNLLIGNN' A
#
# COMPACT_ATOMS: atom_id res chain seq x y z
N ILE A 1 -15.68 3.49 12.94
CA ILE A 1 -14.28 3.87 12.69
C ILE A 1 -13.45 2.65 12.36
N GLU A 2 -13.59 1.60 13.17
CA GLU A 2 -12.85 0.37 12.93
C GLU A 2 -13.21 -0.28 11.59
N ALA A 3 -14.49 -0.23 11.23
CA ALA A 3 -14.94 -0.83 9.97
C ALA A 3 -14.35 -0.11 8.76
N ARG A 4 -14.26 1.23 8.82
CA ARG A 4 -13.69 1.99 7.71
C ARG A 4 -12.19 1.75 7.58
N ARG A 5 -11.50 1.71 8.70
CA ARG A 5 -10.07 1.44 8.70
C ARG A 5 -9.79 0.03 8.17
N LYS A 6 -10.59 -0.93 8.58
CA LYS A 6 -10.45 -2.31 8.13
C LYS A 6 -10.62 -2.42 6.62
N ALA A 7 -11.61 -1.73 6.06
CA ALA A 7 -11.85 -1.74 4.63
C ALA A 7 -10.65 -1.20 3.86
N VAL A 8 -10.05 -0.11 4.35
CA VAL A 8 -8.86 0.47 3.72
C VAL A 8 -7.68 -0.49 3.84
N GLU A 9 -7.49 -1.10 5.00
CA GLU A 9 -6.41 -2.07 5.19
C GLU A 9 -6.55 -3.25 4.23
N ASP A 10 -7.76 -3.74 4.03
CA ASP A 10 -8.00 -4.84 3.11
C ASP A 10 -7.64 -4.47 1.68
N ASP A 11 -7.96 -3.24 1.27
CA ASP A 11 -7.59 -2.75 -0.04
C ASP A 11 -6.08 -2.60 -0.19
N PHE A 12 -5.41 -2.11 0.85
CA PHE A 12 -3.95 -2.02 0.84
C PHE A 12 -3.29 -3.38 0.71
N ILE A 13 -3.83 -4.39 1.36
CA ILE A 13 -3.28 -5.75 1.25
C ILE A 13 -3.34 -6.22 -0.19
N LYS A 14 -4.44 -5.96 -0.88
CA LYS A 14 -4.58 -6.34 -2.30
C LYS A 14 -3.55 -5.63 -3.17
N VAL A 15 -3.34 -4.35 -2.93
CA VAL A 15 -2.37 -3.57 -3.70
C VAL A 15 -0.94 -4.06 -3.43
N ILE A 16 -0.63 -4.34 -2.18
CA ILE A 16 0.69 -4.85 -1.81
C ILE A 16 0.94 -6.20 -2.45
N ASP A 17 -0.04 -7.10 -2.42
CA ASP A 17 0.09 -8.40 -3.06
C ASP A 17 0.34 -8.26 -4.56
N LYS A 18 -0.38 -7.34 -5.20
CA LYS A 18 -0.19 -7.08 -6.63
C LYS A 18 1.22 -6.57 -6.90
N ALA A 19 1.70 -5.63 -6.10
CA ALA A 19 3.03 -5.07 -6.27
C ALA A 19 4.11 -6.15 -6.11
N LYS A 20 3.96 -7.00 -5.11
CA LYS A 20 4.94 -8.07 -4.87
C LYS A 20 4.90 -9.10 -5.99
N SER A 21 3.75 -9.32 -6.59
CA SER A 21 3.63 -10.29 -7.69
C SER A 21 4.40 -9.86 -8.93
N ILE A 22 4.65 -8.56 -9.10
CA ILE A 22 5.45 -8.06 -10.21
C ILE A 22 6.90 -7.76 -9.82
N GLY A 23 7.31 -8.19 -8.62
CA GLY A 23 8.70 -8.11 -8.20
C GLY A 23 9.09 -6.88 -7.42
N MET A 24 8.13 -6.06 -6.98
CA MET A 24 8.45 -4.90 -6.16
C MET A 24 8.79 -5.34 -4.73
N ASN A 25 9.81 -4.72 -4.15
CA ASN A 25 10.14 -4.98 -2.76
C ASN A 25 9.46 -3.95 -1.84
N ASP A 26 9.58 -4.17 -0.54
CA ASP A 26 8.90 -3.34 0.45
C ASP A 26 9.32 -1.87 0.36
N THR A 27 10.61 -1.61 0.12
CA THR A 27 11.11 -0.24 -0.01
C THR A 27 10.46 0.48 -1.15
N GLU A 28 10.33 -0.18 -2.30
CA GLU A 28 9.70 0.41 -3.47
C GLU A 28 8.23 0.72 -3.21
N ILE A 29 7.53 -0.18 -2.54
CA ILE A 29 6.12 0.02 -2.21
C ILE A 29 5.96 1.21 -1.28
N ILE A 30 6.82 1.32 -0.26
CA ILE A 30 6.77 2.44 0.68
C ILE A 30 7.06 3.75 -0.03
N GLU A 31 8.01 3.76 -0.96
CA GLU A 31 8.32 4.96 -1.74
C GLU A 31 7.11 5.46 -2.52
N ILE A 32 6.38 4.54 -3.15
CA ILE A 32 5.18 4.92 -3.90
C ILE A 32 4.14 5.51 -2.97
N VAL A 33 3.92 4.88 -1.82
CA VAL A 33 2.95 5.38 -0.85
C VAL A 33 3.31 6.80 -0.39
N ASN A 34 4.58 7.02 -0.07
CA ASN A 34 5.05 8.34 0.36
C ASN A 34 4.87 9.38 -0.73
N LEU A 35 5.14 9.00 -1.97
CA LEU A 35 4.99 9.90 -3.10
C LEU A 35 3.52 10.30 -3.29
N LEU A 36 2.63 9.33 -3.20
CA LEU A 36 1.21 9.58 -3.40
C LEU A 36 0.59 10.42 -2.29
N ILE A 37 1.10 10.29 -1.09
CA ILE A 37 0.66 11.09 0.04
C ILE A 37 1.25 12.51 -0.03
N GLY A 38 2.32 12.68 -0.80
CA GLY A 38 3.02 13.96 -0.87
C GLY A 38 4.01 14.14 0.25
N ASN A 39 4.46 13.06 0.83
CA ASN A 39 5.35 13.07 1.99
C ASN A 39 6.76 12.67 1.55
N ASN A 40 7.55 13.65 1.30
CA ASN A 40 8.93 13.41 0.85
C ASN A 40 9.90 13.31 2.00
#